data_39c6c5556b0aff94a4f87a1df81791b7
#
_entry.id   39c6c5556b0aff94a4f87a1df81791b7
#
_cell.length_a   1.000
_cell.length_b   1.000
_cell.length_c   1.000
_cell.angle_alpha   90.00
_cell.angle_beta   90.00
_cell.angle_gamma   90.00
#
_symmetry.space_group_name_H-M   'P 1'
#
loop_
_entity.id
_entity.type
_entity.pdbx_description
1 polymer ?
#
loop_
_entity_poly.entity_id
_entity_poly.type
_entity_poly.pdbx_seq_one_letter_code
_entity_poly.pdbx_strand_id
1 'polypeptide(L)'
;MLQNARVLRSEFVPTELQHRDTEQTALTEALEPLTDGDRADPIILTGPTGVGKTTLARFTLERLEEAALGLQTAVVNCWQNHSPYRTLFRILDELGRTVDVHRQSTPQDVLLERLREFDDDCVIVLDEADQLEDKSIIYDLRRMPQFTLVLIANREQDLFAGLDSRLRSRLQGTQTVRFEPYGVDELTAILEARADAAFGHPEAVSTSLLQEIADAAAGDARVAITMLREAAKTADRDDRNQLTRADVDAAIPEGRQTVRDETVESLKPTQRTLYEIVEAYVDEHGEPMPPSALYDAYEEAADDPVGNRQVRRHLNKLEHYELIAIRGSSRDRRYALPDTDASQ
;
A
#
# COMPACT_ATOMS: atom_id res chain seq x y z
N MET A 1 -6.39 23.19 -18.67
CA MET A 1 -6.32 21.79 -19.08
C MET A 1 -6.92 20.87 -18.02
N LEU A 2 -6.43 20.89 -16.79
CA LEU A 2 -6.84 20.01 -15.69
C LEU A 2 -8.16 20.49 -15.05
N GLN A 3 -9.26 19.76 -15.23
CA GLN A 3 -10.58 20.11 -14.64
C GLN A 3 -10.81 19.42 -13.30
N ASN A 4 -10.33 18.17 -13.14
CA ASN A 4 -10.52 17.40 -11.94
C ASN A 4 -9.20 16.70 -11.50
N ALA A 5 -8.33 17.44 -10.82
CA ALA A 5 -7.06 16.95 -10.32
C ALA A 5 -7.20 15.78 -9.29
N ARG A 6 -8.38 15.63 -8.64
CA ARG A 6 -8.61 14.52 -7.66
C ARG A 6 -8.48 13.16 -8.30
N VAL A 7 -8.89 13.03 -9.56
CA VAL A 7 -8.87 11.75 -10.29
C VAL A 7 -7.44 11.23 -10.48
N LEU A 8 -6.45 12.12 -10.51
CA LEU A 8 -5.02 11.76 -10.64
C LEU A 8 -4.31 11.58 -9.29
N ARG A 9 -5.05 11.43 -8.19
CA ARG A 9 -4.48 11.05 -6.89
C ARG A 9 -4.46 9.53 -6.74
N SER A 10 -3.46 9.01 -6.06
CA SER A 10 -3.30 7.57 -5.82
C SER A 10 -4.42 6.96 -4.98
N GLU A 11 -5.02 7.76 -4.07
CA GLU A 11 -6.11 7.32 -3.19
C GLU A 11 -7.49 7.36 -3.84
N PHE A 12 -7.61 7.90 -5.05
CA PHE A 12 -8.89 8.02 -5.73
C PHE A 12 -9.40 6.64 -6.17
N VAL A 13 -10.58 6.27 -5.67
CA VAL A 13 -11.30 5.06 -6.09
C VAL A 13 -12.14 5.41 -7.32
N PRO A 14 -11.92 4.77 -8.47
CA PRO A 14 -12.71 5.01 -9.68
C PRO A 14 -14.09 4.38 -9.57
N THR A 15 -15.05 4.87 -10.36
CA THR A 15 -16.41 4.30 -10.46
C THR A 15 -16.44 2.94 -11.17
N GLU A 16 -15.44 2.67 -12.01
CA GLU A 16 -15.22 1.40 -12.68
C GLU A 16 -13.75 1.01 -12.59
N LEU A 17 -13.49 -0.25 -12.23
CA LEU A 17 -12.14 -0.81 -12.24
C LEU A 17 -11.82 -1.39 -13.61
N GLN A 18 -10.62 -1.11 -14.10
CA GLN A 18 -10.12 -1.66 -15.35
C GLN A 18 -9.22 -2.88 -15.07
N HIS A 19 -9.37 -3.94 -15.87
CA HIS A 19 -8.45 -5.08 -15.89
C HIS A 19 -8.27 -5.84 -14.56
N ARG A 20 -9.30 -5.89 -13.71
CA ARG A 20 -9.30 -6.67 -12.44
C ARG A 20 -10.59 -7.48 -12.27
N ASP A 21 -11.20 -7.91 -13.37
CA ASP A 21 -12.49 -8.62 -13.35
C ASP A 21 -12.41 -9.94 -12.60
N THR A 22 -11.32 -10.69 -12.77
CA THR A 22 -11.10 -11.97 -12.09
C THR A 22 -10.93 -11.78 -10.58
N GLU A 23 -10.09 -10.84 -10.18
CA GLU A 23 -9.84 -10.53 -8.78
C GLU A 23 -11.08 -9.92 -8.11
N GLN A 24 -11.80 -9.07 -8.85
CA GLN A 24 -13.07 -8.49 -8.40
C GLN A 24 -14.13 -9.56 -8.19
N THR A 25 -14.30 -10.46 -9.14
CA THR A 25 -15.24 -11.58 -9.03
C THR A 25 -14.90 -12.44 -7.81
N ALA A 26 -13.63 -12.82 -7.65
CA ALA A 26 -13.18 -13.64 -6.53
C ALA A 26 -13.42 -12.99 -5.17
N LEU A 27 -13.19 -11.66 -5.05
CA LEU A 27 -13.44 -10.92 -3.80
C LEU A 27 -14.94 -10.76 -3.55
N THR A 28 -15.72 -10.47 -4.58
CA THR A 28 -17.19 -10.32 -4.48
C THR A 28 -17.84 -11.64 -4.05
N GLU A 29 -17.50 -12.76 -4.69
CA GLU A 29 -18.00 -14.08 -4.32
C GLU A 29 -17.64 -14.47 -2.88
N ALA A 30 -16.42 -14.14 -2.44
CA ALA A 30 -16.00 -14.41 -1.07
C ALA A 30 -16.78 -13.59 -0.01
N LEU A 31 -17.27 -12.41 -0.37
CA LEU A 31 -18.03 -11.53 0.52
C LEU A 31 -19.55 -11.62 0.31
N GLU A 32 -20.03 -12.33 -0.74
CA GLU A 32 -21.44 -12.49 -1.05
C GLU A 32 -22.30 -12.99 0.13
N PRO A 33 -21.84 -13.94 0.99
CA PRO A 33 -22.63 -14.40 2.13
C PRO A 33 -23.10 -13.28 3.06
N LEU A 34 -22.32 -12.18 3.16
CA LEU A 34 -22.70 -11.02 3.99
C LEU A 34 -23.94 -10.30 3.51
N THR A 35 -24.30 -10.39 2.23
CA THR A 35 -25.54 -9.79 1.69
C THR A 35 -26.78 -10.51 2.16
N ASP A 36 -26.65 -11.80 2.51
CA ASP A 36 -27.73 -12.64 3.03
C ASP A 36 -27.75 -12.67 4.57
N GLY A 37 -26.84 -11.94 5.23
CA GLY A 37 -26.66 -11.91 6.68
C GLY A 37 -25.91 -13.13 7.22
N ASP A 38 -25.26 -13.88 6.33
CA ASP A 38 -24.41 -15.02 6.69
C ASP A 38 -22.95 -14.56 6.84
N ARG A 39 -22.15 -15.34 7.57
CA ARG A 39 -20.73 -15.06 7.78
C ARG A 39 -19.89 -15.45 6.56
N ALA A 40 -19.03 -14.55 6.13
CA ALA A 40 -18.00 -14.87 5.13
C ALA A 40 -16.68 -15.34 5.79
N ASP A 41 -15.96 -16.24 5.10
CA ASP A 41 -14.61 -16.62 5.51
C ASP A 41 -13.61 -15.50 5.19
N PRO A 42 -12.49 -15.42 5.93
CA PRO A 42 -11.44 -14.47 5.61
C PRO A 42 -10.91 -14.66 4.18
N ILE A 43 -10.44 -13.58 3.56
CA ILE A 43 -9.79 -13.61 2.24
C ILE A 43 -8.45 -12.89 2.29
N ILE A 44 -7.49 -13.37 1.50
CA ILE A 44 -6.15 -12.79 1.42
C ILE A 44 -5.94 -12.24 0.01
N LEU A 45 -5.53 -10.96 -0.10
CA LEU A 45 -5.14 -10.32 -1.36
C LEU A 45 -3.62 -10.15 -1.35
N THR A 46 -2.91 -10.68 -2.35
CA THR A 46 -1.45 -10.60 -2.43
C THR A 46 -0.98 -10.11 -3.79
N GLY A 47 0.17 -9.46 -3.84
CA GLY A 47 0.81 -8.95 -5.06
C GLY A 47 1.70 -7.74 -4.78
N PRO A 48 2.53 -7.30 -5.73
CA PRO A 48 3.43 -6.17 -5.54
C PRO A 48 2.71 -4.86 -5.21
N THR A 49 3.45 -3.81 -4.94
CA THR A 49 2.89 -2.46 -4.75
C THR A 49 2.28 -1.94 -6.06
N GLY A 50 1.30 -1.03 -5.98
CA GLY A 50 0.73 -0.35 -7.15
C GLY A 50 -0.16 -1.19 -8.08
N VAL A 51 -0.44 -2.46 -7.77
CA VAL A 51 -1.27 -3.35 -8.62
C VAL A 51 -2.78 -3.29 -8.33
N GLY A 52 -3.23 -2.36 -7.48
CA GLY A 52 -4.64 -2.09 -7.26
C GLY A 52 -5.32 -2.90 -6.15
N LYS A 53 -4.60 -3.64 -5.27
CA LYS A 53 -5.18 -4.42 -4.16
C LYS A 53 -6.09 -3.60 -3.26
N THR A 54 -5.59 -2.50 -2.72
CA THR A 54 -6.32 -1.60 -1.82
C THR A 54 -7.48 -0.92 -2.53
N THR A 55 -7.27 -0.53 -3.79
CA THR A 55 -8.31 0.10 -4.63
C THR A 55 -9.46 -0.86 -4.88
N LEU A 56 -9.17 -2.12 -5.23
CA LEU A 56 -10.19 -3.15 -5.41
C LEU A 56 -10.94 -3.43 -4.11
N ALA A 57 -10.23 -3.56 -2.98
CA ALA A 57 -10.87 -3.79 -1.68
C ALA A 57 -11.86 -2.65 -1.36
N ARG A 58 -11.44 -1.39 -1.46
CA ARG A 58 -12.31 -0.23 -1.21
C ARG A 58 -13.51 -0.18 -2.17
N PHE A 59 -13.27 -0.39 -3.45
CA PHE A 59 -14.31 -0.43 -4.47
C PHE A 59 -15.37 -1.50 -4.20
N THR A 60 -14.95 -2.70 -3.79
CA THR A 60 -15.87 -3.80 -3.46
C THR A 60 -16.64 -3.49 -2.18
N LEU A 61 -15.98 -2.91 -1.16
CA LEU A 61 -16.64 -2.52 0.09
C LEU A 61 -17.72 -1.45 -0.11
N GLU A 62 -17.44 -0.41 -0.90
CA GLU A 62 -18.44 0.64 -1.20
C GLU A 62 -19.71 0.03 -1.79
N ARG A 63 -19.59 -0.92 -2.71
CA ARG A 63 -20.72 -1.63 -3.31
C ARG A 63 -21.41 -2.60 -2.36
N LEU A 64 -20.64 -3.24 -1.49
CA LEU A 64 -21.19 -4.15 -0.50
C LEU A 64 -22.01 -3.38 0.56
N GLU A 65 -21.57 -2.21 1.00
CA GLU A 65 -22.31 -1.32 1.90
C GLU A 65 -23.65 -0.85 1.28
N GLU A 66 -23.67 -0.61 -0.04
CA GLU A 66 -24.89 -0.27 -0.77
C GLU A 66 -25.88 -1.46 -0.86
N ALA A 67 -25.36 -2.69 -0.94
CA ALA A 67 -26.14 -3.91 -1.10
C ALA A 67 -26.62 -4.52 0.23
N ALA A 68 -25.81 -4.42 1.29
CA ALA A 68 -26.06 -5.05 2.59
C ALA A 68 -26.41 -3.98 3.65
N LEU A 69 -27.69 -3.88 4.00
CA LEU A 69 -28.16 -2.91 4.98
C LEU A 69 -27.60 -3.21 6.37
N GLY A 70 -26.95 -2.20 6.96
CA GLY A 70 -26.40 -2.29 8.32
C GLY A 70 -24.98 -2.86 8.40
N LEU A 71 -24.43 -3.34 7.29
CA LEU A 71 -23.01 -3.75 7.25
C LEU A 71 -22.12 -2.52 7.46
N GLN A 72 -21.13 -2.68 8.34
CA GLN A 72 -20.10 -1.66 8.57
C GLN A 72 -18.79 -2.09 7.91
N THR A 73 -17.94 -1.14 7.55
CA THR A 73 -16.61 -1.44 7.05
C THR A 73 -15.54 -0.64 7.78
N ALA A 74 -14.36 -1.23 7.92
CA ALA A 74 -13.19 -0.55 8.47
C ALA A 74 -11.95 -0.90 7.63
N VAL A 75 -11.26 0.13 7.11
CA VAL A 75 -10.02 -0.05 6.33
C VAL A 75 -8.85 0.52 7.11
N VAL A 76 -7.96 -0.35 7.56
CA VAL A 76 -6.81 0.01 8.40
C VAL A 76 -5.51 -0.28 7.66
N ASN A 77 -4.73 0.77 7.40
CA ASN A 77 -3.37 0.62 6.92
C ASN A 77 -2.46 0.23 8.09
N CYS A 78 -1.94 -1.00 8.06
CA CYS A 78 -1.09 -1.58 9.11
C CYS A 78 0.35 -1.08 9.07
N TRP A 79 0.76 -0.41 8.02
CA TRP A 79 2.03 0.29 7.99
C TRP A 79 2.05 1.47 8.97
N GLN A 80 1.02 2.31 8.90
CA GLN A 80 0.86 3.45 9.80
C GLN A 80 0.43 3.02 11.21
N ASN A 81 -0.43 2.00 11.30
CA ASN A 81 -1.05 1.51 12.53
C ASN A 81 -0.57 0.10 12.88
N HIS A 82 0.75 -0.10 12.99
CA HIS A 82 1.41 -1.40 13.09
C HIS A 82 1.37 -2.06 14.47
N SER A 83 1.25 -1.27 15.57
CA SER A 83 1.16 -1.84 16.90
C SER A 83 -0.26 -2.33 17.19
N PRO A 84 -0.44 -3.38 18.00
CA PRO A 84 -1.76 -3.91 18.33
C PRO A 84 -2.72 -2.84 18.82
N TYR A 85 -2.25 -1.96 19.70
CA TYR A 85 -3.06 -0.85 20.20
C TYR A 85 -3.54 0.09 19.08
N ARG A 86 -2.62 0.51 18.19
CA ARG A 86 -2.97 1.44 17.11
C ARG A 86 -3.91 0.81 16.09
N THR A 87 -3.71 -0.46 15.78
CA THR A 87 -4.60 -1.19 14.87
C THR A 87 -6.02 -1.28 15.44
N LEU A 88 -6.16 -1.71 16.69
CA LEU A 88 -7.48 -1.80 17.37
C LEU A 88 -8.14 -0.42 17.51
N PHE A 89 -7.36 0.58 17.91
CA PHE A 89 -7.85 1.95 18.00
C PHE A 89 -8.37 2.45 16.64
N ARG A 90 -7.62 2.20 15.56
CA ARG A 90 -8.01 2.63 14.23
C ARG A 90 -9.25 1.91 13.71
N ILE A 91 -9.41 0.61 14.00
CA ILE A 91 -10.64 -0.12 13.68
C ILE A 91 -11.83 0.53 14.39
N LEU A 92 -11.73 0.78 15.68
CA LEU A 92 -12.80 1.45 16.45
C LEU A 92 -13.08 2.87 15.95
N ASP A 93 -12.07 3.59 15.51
CA ASP A 93 -12.19 4.95 14.97
C ASP A 93 -12.95 4.95 13.63
N GLU A 94 -12.62 4.03 12.72
CA GLU A 94 -13.36 3.83 11.46
C GLU A 94 -14.83 3.44 11.71
N LEU A 95 -15.09 2.66 12.76
CA LEU A 95 -16.44 2.27 13.18
C LEU A 95 -17.17 3.34 14.03
N GLY A 96 -16.55 4.51 14.24
CA GLY A 96 -17.16 5.61 15.03
C GLY A 96 -17.32 5.31 16.52
N ARG A 97 -16.51 4.39 17.09
CA ARG A 97 -16.63 3.92 18.49
C ARG A 97 -15.49 4.42 19.39
N THR A 98 -14.90 5.58 19.10
CA THR A 98 -13.77 6.16 19.87
C THR A 98 -14.12 7.39 20.71
N VAL A 99 -15.37 7.81 20.78
CA VAL A 99 -15.79 9.09 21.39
C VAL A 99 -15.28 9.27 22.83
N ASP A 100 -15.13 8.19 23.58
CA ASP A 100 -14.69 8.18 24.98
C ASP A 100 -13.36 7.39 25.18
N VAL A 101 -12.62 7.15 24.09
CA VAL A 101 -11.32 6.47 24.15
C VAL A 101 -10.20 7.50 24.24
N HIS A 102 -9.48 7.49 25.36
CA HIS A 102 -8.31 8.32 25.55
C HIS A 102 -7.04 7.60 25.07
N ARG A 103 -6.44 8.07 23.96
CA ARG A 103 -5.26 7.45 23.30
C ARG A 103 -4.09 7.15 24.22
N GLN A 104 -3.94 7.88 25.33
CA GLN A 104 -2.79 7.72 26.25
C GLN A 104 -3.08 6.88 27.49
N SER A 105 -4.34 6.58 27.79
CA SER A 105 -4.71 5.94 29.07
C SER A 105 -5.63 4.73 28.94
N THR A 106 -6.24 4.48 27.78
CA THR A 106 -7.11 3.30 27.59
C THR A 106 -6.25 2.06 27.31
N PRO A 107 -6.33 1.01 28.14
CA PRO A 107 -5.59 -0.24 27.90
C PRO A 107 -6.06 -0.96 26.63
N GLN A 108 -5.18 -1.78 26.03
CA GLN A 108 -5.47 -2.53 24.80
C GLN A 108 -6.61 -3.56 24.96
N ASP A 109 -6.72 -4.18 26.12
CA ASP A 109 -7.78 -5.15 26.45
C ASP A 109 -9.17 -4.50 26.43
N VAL A 110 -9.28 -3.24 26.86
CA VAL A 110 -10.52 -2.46 26.76
C VAL A 110 -10.93 -2.23 25.31
N LEU A 111 -9.97 -1.96 24.40
CA LEU A 111 -10.26 -1.83 22.98
C LEU A 111 -10.77 -3.15 22.38
N LEU A 112 -10.15 -4.27 22.76
CA LEU A 112 -10.60 -5.60 22.34
C LEU A 112 -12.00 -5.95 22.89
N GLU A 113 -12.31 -5.54 24.12
CA GLU A 113 -13.62 -5.78 24.71
C GLU A 113 -14.71 -5.00 23.97
N ARG A 114 -14.47 -3.74 23.65
CA ARG A 114 -15.38 -2.92 22.82
C ARG A 114 -15.64 -3.52 21.43
N LEU A 115 -14.62 -4.10 20.82
CA LEU A 115 -14.81 -4.80 19.54
C LEU A 115 -15.63 -6.09 19.71
N ARG A 116 -15.53 -6.79 20.85
CA ARG A 116 -16.37 -7.95 21.14
C ARG A 116 -17.84 -7.59 21.40
N GLU A 117 -18.07 -6.40 21.95
CA GLU A 117 -19.41 -5.85 22.20
C GLU A 117 -20.04 -5.18 20.96
N PHE A 118 -19.34 -5.21 19.83
CA PHE A 118 -19.86 -4.68 18.57
C PHE A 118 -20.87 -5.65 17.99
N ASP A 119 -22.10 -5.22 17.78
CA ASP A 119 -23.23 -6.09 17.44
C ASP A 119 -23.51 -6.16 15.93
N ASP A 120 -23.02 -5.16 15.13
CA ASP A 120 -23.27 -5.13 13.70
C ASP A 120 -22.24 -6.00 12.95
N ASP A 121 -22.64 -6.57 11.81
CA ASP A 121 -21.69 -7.23 10.92
C ASP A 121 -20.72 -6.24 10.31
N CYS A 122 -19.45 -6.60 10.25
CA CYS A 122 -18.41 -5.70 9.79
C CYS A 122 -17.33 -6.41 8.96
N VAL A 123 -16.95 -5.79 7.85
CA VAL A 123 -15.74 -6.19 7.10
C VAL A 123 -14.56 -5.32 7.53
N ILE A 124 -13.53 -5.96 8.04
CA ILE A 124 -12.29 -5.29 8.42
C ILE A 124 -11.23 -5.61 7.37
N VAL A 125 -10.77 -4.58 6.65
CA VAL A 125 -9.60 -4.66 5.77
C VAL A 125 -8.36 -4.28 6.55
N LEU A 126 -7.43 -5.22 6.69
CA LEU A 126 -6.09 -4.97 7.20
C LEU A 126 -5.15 -4.84 6.00
N ASP A 127 -4.93 -3.61 5.55
CA ASP A 127 -4.03 -3.32 4.44
C ASP A 127 -2.59 -3.31 4.93
N GLU A 128 -1.67 -3.91 4.14
CA GLU A 128 -0.29 -4.17 4.56
C GLU A 128 -0.20 -4.98 5.88
N ALA A 129 -1.03 -6.02 6.02
CA ALA A 129 -1.13 -6.83 7.23
C ALA A 129 0.18 -7.56 7.61
N ASP A 130 1.09 -7.75 6.65
CA ASP A 130 2.45 -8.24 6.88
C ASP A 130 3.29 -7.28 7.74
N GLN A 131 2.90 -6.00 7.84
CA GLN A 131 3.58 -4.95 8.63
C GLN A 131 3.18 -4.92 10.11
N LEU A 132 2.18 -5.69 10.52
CA LEU A 132 1.81 -5.81 11.93
C LEU A 132 2.99 -6.27 12.79
N GLU A 133 3.23 -5.59 13.90
CA GLU A 133 4.27 -5.97 14.87
C GLU A 133 3.93 -7.29 15.57
N ASP A 134 2.65 -7.43 15.93
CA ASP A 134 2.10 -8.64 16.51
C ASP A 134 0.86 -9.07 15.70
N LYS A 135 1.00 -10.14 14.96
CA LYS A 135 -0.06 -10.69 14.13
C LYS A 135 -1.09 -11.50 14.92
N SER A 136 -0.94 -11.63 16.26
CA SER A 136 -1.94 -12.24 17.11
C SER A 136 -3.29 -11.51 17.07
N ILE A 137 -3.27 -10.22 16.74
CA ILE A 137 -4.47 -9.40 16.53
C ILE A 137 -5.39 -9.98 15.44
N ILE A 138 -4.83 -10.57 14.38
CA ILE A 138 -5.60 -11.25 13.32
C ILE A 138 -6.37 -12.41 13.91
N TYR A 139 -5.76 -13.14 14.86
CA TYR A 139 -6.42 -14.24 15.57
C TYR A 139 -7.56 -13.75 16.44
N ASP A 140 -7.35 -12.67 17.19
CA ASP A 140 -8.35 -12.10 18.09
C ASP A 140 -9.56 -11.59 17.29
N LEU A 141 -9.35 -10.83 16.21
CA LEU A 141 -10.41 -10.34 15.34
C LEU A 141 -11.19 -11.48 14.67
N ARG A 142 -10.48 -12.49 14.14
CA ARG A 142 -11.12 -13.64 13.49
C ARG A 142 -12.04 -14.43 14.41
N ARG A 143 -11.80 -14.40 15.73
CA ARG A 143 -12.65 -15.10 16.72
C ARG A 143 -13.95 -14.37 17.02
N MET A 144 -14.07 -13.13 16.61
CA MET A 144 -15.28 -12.35 16.78
C MET A 144 -16.20 -12.64 15.58
N PRO A 145 -17.40 -13.24 15.83
CA PRO A 145 -18.24 -13.77 14.75
C PRO A 145 -18.78 -12.67 13.82
N GLN A 146 -18.92 -11.44 14.31
CA GLN A 146 -19.38 -10.29 13.56
C GLN A 146 -18.35 -9.74 12.58
N PHE A 147 -17.08 -10.20 12.63
CA PHE A 147 -16.02 -9.67 11.77
C PHE A 147 -15.62 -10.63 10.64
N THR A 148 -15.68 -10.15 9.42
CA THR A 148 -15.05 -10.75 8.26
C THR A 148 -13.76 -10.01 7.93
N LEU A 149 -12.65 -10.74 7.71
CA LEU A 149 -11.34 -10.15 7.49
C LEU A 149 -10.92 -10.22 6.03
N VAL A 150 -10.51 -9.08 5.47
CA VAL A 150 -9.76 -8.99 4.22
C VAL A 150 -8.32 -8.61 4.57
N LEU A 151 -7.38 -9.51 4.31
CA LEU A 151 -5.96 -9.32 4.62
C LEU A 151 -5.22 -8.97 3.32
N ILE A 152 -4.62 -7.79 3.25
CA ILE A 152 -3.82 -7.38 2.10
C ILE A 152 -2.35 -7.44 2.48
N ALA A 153 -1.53 -8.08 1.65
CA ALA A 153 -0.09 -8.15 1.83
C ALA A 153 0.63 -8.11 0.47
N ASN A 154 1.90 -7.71 0.48
CA ASN A 154 2.67 -7.72 -0.75
C ASN A 154 3.12 -9.14 -1.12
N ARG A 155 3.47 -9.95 -0.12
CA ARG A 155 3.79 -11.37 -0.30
C ARG A 155 3.10 -12.22 0.75
N GLU A 156 2.51 -13.31 0.32
CA GLU A 156 1.87 -14.28 1.22
C GLU A 156 2.84 -14.79 2.29
N GLN A 157 4.11 -15.04 1.91
CA GLN A 157 5.14 -15.51 2.83
C GLN A 157 5.42 -14.53 3.98
N ASP A 158 5.37 -13.22 3.70
CA ASP A 158 5.60 -12.17 4.70
C ASP A 158 4.41 -12.04 5.66
N LEU A 159 3.18 -12.23 5.15
CA LEU A 159 1.99 -12.34 6.00
C LEU A 159 2.10 -13.52 6.98
N PHE A 160 2.53 -14.68 6.47
CA PHE A 160 2.67 -15.89 7.28
C PHE A 160 3.93 -15.91 8.16
N ALA A 161 4.91 -15.02 7.91
CA ALA A 161 6.11 -14.90 8.73
C ALA A 161 5.74 -14.39 10.14
N GLY A 162 6.19 -15.12 11.18
CA GLY A 162 5.94 -14.75 12.57
C GLY A 162 4.57 -15.17 13.11
N LEU A 163 3.70 -15.80 12.32
CA LEU A 163 2.48 -16.41 12.83
C LEU A 163 2.80 -17.64 13.68
N ASP A 164 2.03 -17.79 14.76
CA ASP A 164 2.03 -19.05 15.49
C ASP A 164 1.46 -20.20 14.65
N SER A 165 1.71 -21.44 15.06
CA SER A 165 1.27 -22.63 14.32
C SER A 165 -0.25 -22.73 14.19
N ARG A 166 -1.00 -22.23 15.17
CA ARG A 166 -2.48 -22.29 15.21
C ARG A 166 -3.09 -21.31 14.22
N LEU A 167 -2.60 -20.07 14.20
CA LEU A 167 -3.08 -19.05 13.28
C LEU A 167 -2.67 -19.40 11.83
N ARG A 168 -1.43 -19.85 11.63
CA ARG A 168 -0.95 -20.33 10.34
C ARG A 168 -1.85 -21.44 9.78
N SER A 169 -2.14 -22.48 10.56
CA SER A 169 -3.01 -23.59 10.12
C SER A 169 -4.41 -23.12 9.74
N ARG A 170 -4.94 -22.11 10.43
CA ARG A 170 -6.28 -21.55 10.15
C ARG A 170 -6.32 -20.66 8.93
N LEU A 171 -5.22 -19.99 8.59
CA LEU A 171 -5.13 -19.15 7.40
C LEU A 171 -4.66 -19.92 6.16
N GLN A 172 -4.03 -21.09 6.31
CA GLN A 172 -3.57 -21.93 5.19
C GLN A 172 -4.70 -22.43 4.25
N GLY A 173 -5.94 -22.48 4.73
CA GLY A 173 -7.11 -22.83 3.90
C GLY A 173 -7.89 -21.62 3.39
N THR A 174 -7.43 -20.41 3.69
CA THR A 174 -8.09 -19.16 3.30
C THR A 174 -7.88 -18.93 1.80
N GLN A 175 -8.93 -18.50 1.11
CA GLN A 175 -8.84 -18.12 -0.29
C GLN A 175 -7.83 -16.99 -0.46
N THR A 176 -6.91 -17.16 -1.41
CA THR A 176 -5.90 -16.13 -1.75
C THR A 176 -6.11 -15.68 -3.18
N VAL A 177 -6.34 -14.38 -3.37
CA VAL A 177 -6.38 -13.71 -4.66
C VAL A 177 -5.02 -13.07 -4.93
N ARG A 178 -4.40 -13.43 -6.04
CA ARG A 178 -3.08 -12.93 -6.43
C ARG A 178 -3.23 -11.88 -7.52
N PHE A 179 -2.55 -10.76 -7.30
CA PHE A 179 -2.48 -9.66 -8.25
C PHE A 179 -1.11 -9.67 -8.91
N GLU A 180 -1.13 -9.73 -10.22
CA GLU A 180 0.08 -9.57 -11.03
C GLU A 180 0.30 -8.10 -11.40
N PRO A 181 1.55 -7.68 -11.69
CA PRO A 181 1.82 -6.37 -12.26
C PRO A 181 0.98 -6.14 -13.53
N TYR A 182 0.56 -4.91 -13.74
CA TYR A 182 -0.17 -4.57 -14.97
C TYR A 182 0.73 -4.65 -16.20
N GLY A 183 0.17 -5.11 -17.33
CA GLY A 183 0.78 -4.95 -18.64
C GLY A 183 0.71 -3.50 -19.14
N VAL A 184 1.52 -3.17 -20.15
CA VAL A 184 1.54 -1.82 -20.75
C VAL A 184 0.16 -1.43 -21.28
N ASP A 185 -0.54 -2.34 -21.98
CA ASP A 185 -1.86 -2.08 -22.52
C ASP A 185 -2.91 -1.86 -21.40
N GLU A 186 -2.82 -2.61 -20.32
CA GLU A 186 -3.69 -2.46 -19.16
C GLU A 186 -3.48 -1.13 -18.44
N LEU A 187 -2.21 -0.74 -18.21
CA LEU A 187 -1.89 0.57 -17.65
C LEU A 187 -2.32 1.71 -18.57
N THR A 188 -2.16 1.54 -19.89
CA THR A 188 -2.62 2.54 -20.86
C THR A 188 -4.12 2.77 -20.73
N ALA A 189 -4.93 1.71 -20.67
CA ALA A 189 -6.37 1.82 -20.48
C ALA A 189 -6.75 2.48 -19.16
N ILE A 190 -6.03 2.17 -18.06
CA ILE A 190 -6.22 2.83 -16.77
C ILE A 190 -5.91 4.33 -16.89
N LEU A 191 -4.82 4.69 -17.57
CA LEU A 191 -4.43 6.08 -17.77
C LEU A 191 -5.40 6.83 -18.68
N GLU A 192 -5.94 6.20 -19.73
CA GLU A 192 -7.00 6.76 -20.58
C GLU A 192 -8.25 7.10 -19.76
N ALA A 193 -8.75 6.15 -18.97
CA ALA A 193 -9.90 6.38 -18.10
C ALA A 193 -9.66 7.52 -17.08
N ARG A 194 -8.44 7.62 -16.55
CA ARG A 194 -8.04 8.71 -15.64
C ARG A 194 -7.94 10.05 -16.39
N ALA A 195 -7.37 10.06 -17.58
CA ALA A 195 -7.24 11.25 -18.41
C ALA A 195 -8.60 11.80 -18.84
N ASP A 196 -9.52 10.93 -19.28
CA ASP A 196 -10.88 11.31 -19.66
C ASP A 196 -11.64 11.96 -18.50
N ALA A 197 -11.47 11.45 -17.30
CA ALA A 197 -12.11 11.98 -16.10
C ALA A 197 -11.40 13.22 -15.51
N ALA A 198 -10.11 13.43 -15.79
CA ALA A 198 -9.31 14.52 -15.25
C ALA A 198 -9.26 15.74 -16.18
N PHE A 199 -9.25 15.52 -17.50
CA PHE A 199 -9.07 16.58 -18.49
C PHE A 199 -10.39 17.02 -19.12
N GLY A 200 -10.46 18.27 -19.54
CA GLY A 200 -11.69 18.84 -20.09
C GLY A 200 -12.01 18.46 -21.53
N HIS A 201 -11.11 17.76 -22.20
CA HIS A 201 -11.25 17.37 -23.62
C HIS A 201 -10.42 16.13 -23.95
N PRO A 202 -10.91 15.27 -24.87
CA PRO A 202 -10.26 13.98 -25.21
C PRO A 202 -8.88 14.11 -25.86
N GLU A 203 -8.60 15.26 -26.47
CA GLU A 203 -7.33 15.50 -27.16
C GLU A 203 -6.22 16.03 -26.21
N ALA A 204 -6.47 16.08 -24.90
CA ALA A 204 -5.51 16.57 -23.92
C ALA A 204 -4.22 15.76 -23.90
N VAL A 205 -4.31 14.45 -24.12
CA VAL A 205 -3.17 13.54 -24.20
C VAL A 205 -3.42 12.46 -25.25
N SER A 206 -2.39 12.13 -26.05
CA SER A 206 -2.49 11.05 -27.03
C SER A 206 -2.25 9.69 -26.36
N THR A 207 -2.88 8.64 -26.89
CA THR A 207 -2.68 7.24 -26.44
C THR A 207 -1.19 6.86 -26.48
N SER A 208 -0.43 7.36 -27.48
CA SER A 208 1.01 7.06 -27.56
C SER A 208 1.82 7.62 -26.39
N LEU A 209 1.46 8.79 -25.86
CA LEU A 209 2.10 9.36 -24.67
C LEU A 209 1.69 8.59 -23.40
N LEU A 210 0.45 8.12 -23.32
CA LEU A 210 0.01 7.27 -22.22
C LEU A 210 0.72 5.91 -22.23
N GLN A 211 0.99 5.33 -23.41
CA GLN A 211 1.79 4.11 -23.56
C GLN A 211 3.24 4.32 -23.10
N GLU A 212 3.86 5.46 -23.40
CA GLU A 212 5.21 5.78 -22.91
C GLU A 212 5.25 5.88 -21.38
N ILE A 213 4.23 6.48 -20.76
CA ILE A 213 4.08 6.53 -19.30
C ILE A 213 3.87 5.12 -18.74
N ALA A 214 3.00 4.31 -19.36
CA ALA A 214 2.69 2.95 -18.93
C ALA A 214 3.92 2.03 -18.98
N ASP A 215 4.71 2.11 -20.05
CA ASP A 215 5.96 1.36 -20.19
C ASP A 215 6.97 1.77 -19.10
N ALA A 216 7.15 3.09 -18.90
CA ALA A 216 8.03 3.61 -17.86
C ALA A 216 7.61 3.22 -16.43
N ALA A 217 6.33 3.00 -16.18
CA ALA A 217 5.81 2.64 -14.85
C ALA A 217 6.03 1.17 -14.48
N ALA A 218 6.44 0.30 -15.42
CA ALA A 218 6.83 -1.09 -15.17
C ALA A 218 5.79 -1.91 -14.38
N GLY A 219 4.49 -1.69 -14.64
CA GLY A 219 3.38 -2.45 -14.02
C GLY A 219 2.81 -1.83 -12.73
N ASP A 220 3.36 -0.72 -12.23
CA ASP A 220 2.84 0.02 -11.05
C ASP A 220 1.89 1.15 -11.50
N ALA A 221 0.58 0.98 -11.27
CA ALA A 221 -0.41 1.99 -11.63
C ALA A 221 -0.29 3.28 -10.80
N ARG A 222 0.21 3.21 -9.56
CA ARG A 222 0.44 4.40 -8.73
C ARG A 222 1.52 5.28 -9.33
N VAL A 223 2.62 4.67 -9.79
CA VAL A 223 3.71 5.36 -10.49
C VAL A 223 3.20 5.96 -11.80
N ALA A 224 2.46 5.17 -12.62
CA ALA A 224 1.90 5.64 -13.88
C ALA A 224 0.97 6.86 -13.72
N ILE A 225 0.03 6.79 -12.78
CA ILE A 225 -0.90 7.89 -12.49
C ILE A 225 -0.16 9.13 -11.97
N THR A 226 0.89 8.95 -11.17
CA THR A 226 1.71 10.05 -10.66
C THR A 226 2.49 10.73 -11.80
N MET A 227 3.09 9.96 -12.72
CA MET A 227 3.74 10.52 -13.91
C MET A 227 2.76 11.33 -14.76
N LEU A 228 1.56 10.81 -15.02
CA LEU A 228 0.52 11.55 -15.75
C LEU A 228 0.12 12.83 -15.00
N ARG A 229 0.03 12.80 -13.68
CA ARG A 229 -0.26 13.97 -12.85
C ARG A 229 0.83 15.04 -12.96
N GLU A 230 2.11 14.66 -12.91
CA GLU A 230 3.22 15.61 -12.99
C GLU A 230 3.32 16.21 -14.40
N ALA A 231 3.14 15.41 -15.47
CA ALA A 231 3.07 15.92 -16.84
C ALA A 231 1.92 16.93 -17.00
N ALA A 232 0.74 16.62 -16.45
CA ALA A 232 -0.42 17.50 -16.48
C ALA A 232 -0.19 18.81 -15.75
N LYS A 233 0.47 18.80 -14.58
CA LYS A 233 0.84 20.01 -13.82
C LYS A 233 1.78 20.91 -14.62
N THR A 234 2.74 20.33 -15.34
CA THR A 234 3.69 21.09 -16.17
C THR A 234 2.97 21.76 -17.33
N ALA A 235 2.11 21.06 -18.05
CA ALA A 235 1.32 21.64 -19.12
C ALA A 235 0.37 22.74 -18.63
N ASP A 236 -0.28 22.54 -17.48
CA ASP A 236 -1.20 23.52 -16.89
C ASP A 236 -0.47 24.79 -16.42
N ARG A 237 0.73 24.66 -15.87
CA ARG A 237 1.60 25.79 -15.50
C ARG A 237 1.99 26.65 -16.69
N ASP A 238 2.16 26.03 -17.85
CA ASP A 238 2.53 26.69 -19.11
C ASP A 238 1.29 27.14 -19.93
N ASP A 239 0.09 27.16 -19.35
CA ASP A 239 -1.18 27.50 -19.98
C ASP A 239 -1.47 26.70 -21.27
N ARG A 240 -1.00 25.44 -21.35
CA ARG A 240 -1.21 24.56 -22.49
C ARG A 240 -2.43 23.65 -22.25
N ASN A 241 -3.12 23.32 -23.32
CA ASN A 241 -4.31 22.45 -23.27
C ASN A 241 -4.01 21.01 -23.68
N GLN A 242 -2.78 20.70 -24.06
CA GLN A 242 -2.33 19.38 -24.48
C GLN A 242 -0.97 19.04 -23.88
N LEU A 243 -0.82 17.75 -23.52
CA LEU A 243 0.48 17.20 -23.14
C LEU A 243 1.37 17.02 -24.38
N THR A 244 2.63 17.30 -24.18
CA THR A 244 3.67 17.04 -25.17
C THR A 244 4.59 15.91 -24.70
N ARG A 245 5.38 15.35 -25.62
CA ARG A 245 6.40 14.38 -25.29
C ARG A 245 7.41 14.92 -24.26
N ALA A 246 7.79 16.17 -24.37
CA ALA A 246 8.72 16.81 -23.44
C ALA A 246 8.16 16.86 -22.00
N ASP A 247 6.83 17.00 -21.83
CA ASP A 247 6.19 16.94 -20.51
C ASP A 247 6.26 15.53 -19.92
N VAL A 248 6.06 14.51 -20.74
CA VAL A 248 6.14 13.11 -20.34
C VAL A 248 7.58 12.74 -19.99
N ASP A 249 8.55 13.10 -20.85
CA ASP A 249 9.98 12.82 -20.61
C ASP A 249 10.47 13.46 -19.29
N ALA A 250 9.99 14.66 -18.96
CA ALA A 250 10.30 15.32 -17.69
C ALA A 250 9.56 14.68 -16.49
N ALA A 251 8.30 14.23 -16.69
CA ALA A 251 7.48 13.68 -15.64
C ALA A 251 7.87 12.25 -15.22
N ILE A 252 8.52 11.47 -16.09
CA ILE A 252 8.94 10.09 -15.76
C ILE A 252 9.88 10.05 -14.54
N PRO A 253 11.01 10.75 -14.49
CA PRO A 253 11.86 10.76 -13.31
C PRO A 253 11.19 11.44 -12.11
N GLU A 254 10.45 12.54 -12.33
CA GLU A 254 9.77 13.29 -11.28
C GLU A 254 8.67 12.45 -10.61
N GLY A 255 7.88 11.70 -11.39
CA GLY A 255 6.83 10.83 -10.86
C GLY A 255 7.36 9.68 -10.01
N ARG A 256 8.49 9.07 -10.43
CA ARG A 256 9.17 8.04 -9.61
C ARG A 256 9.69 8.64 -8.30
N GLN A 257 10.29 9.82 -8.37
CA GLN A 257 10.79 10.51 -7.19
C GLN A 257 9.64 10.89 -6.25
N THR A 258 8.54 11.42 -6.77
CA THR A 258 7.36 11.77 -5.97
C THR A 258 6.80 10.55 -5.21
N VAL A 259 6.65 9.40 -5.86
CA VAL A 259 6.19 8.17 -5.20
C VAL A 259 7.18 7.69 -4.14
N ARG A 260 8.49 7.83 -4.40
CA ARG A 260 9.53 7.51 -3.41
C ARG A 260 9.43 8.43 -2.20
N ASP A 261 9.31 9.75 -2.42
CA ASP A 261 9.21 10.74 -1.35
C ASP A 261 7.96 10.52 -0.49
N GLU A 262 6.79 10.30 -1.12
CA GLU A 262 5.54 9.94 -0.44
C GLU A 262 5.72 8.67 0.43
N THR A 263 6.46 7.67 -0.09
CA THR A 263 6.77 6.45 0.66
C THR A 263 7.72 6.73 1.84
N VAL A 264 8.77 7.53 1.62
CA VAL A 264 9.72 7.94 2.67
C VAL A 264 9.04 8.76 3.77
N GLU A 265 8.13 9.66 3.42
CA GLU A 265 7.32 10.43 4.39
C GLU A 265 6.47 9.53 5.29
N SER A 266 6.01 8.40 4.78
CA SER A 266 5.22 7.44 5.54
C SER A 266 6.05 6.54 6.47
N LEU A 267 7.39 6.53 6.35
CA LEU A 267 8.28 5.70 7.15
C LEU A 267 8.23 6.03 8.64
N LYS A 268 8.43 5.00 9.46
CA LYS A 268 8.68 5.17 10.90
C LYS A 268 10.00 5.91 11.13
N PRO A 269 10.16 6.63 12.26
CA PRO A 269 11.41 7.35 12.55
C PRO A 269 12.67 6.51 12.33
N THR A 270 12.74 5.30 12.92
CA THR A 270 13.87 4.38 12.76
C THR A 270 14.14 3.99 11.30
N GLN A 271 13.10 3.77 10.53
CA GLN A 271 13.23 3.38 9.11
C GLN A 271 13.69 4.58 8.27
N ARG A 272 13.16 5.77 8.55
CA ARG A 272 13.58 7.01 7.90
C ARG A 272 15.04 7.30 8.17
N THR A 273 15.48 7.22 9.43
CA THR A 273 16.90 7.38 9.79
C THR A 273 17.80 6.40 9.04
N LEU A 274 17.40 5.11 8.96
CA LEU A 274 18.16 4.11 8.22
C LEU A 274 18.20 4.39 6.70
N TYR A 275 17.11 4.85 6.12
CA TYR A 275 17.03 5.26 4.72
C TYR A 275 17.96 6.45 4.45
N GLU A 276 17.83 7.52 5.24
CA GLU A 276 18.63 8.74 5.12
C GLU A 276 20.14 8.48 5.27
N ILE A 277 20.53 7.54 6.15
CA ILE A 277 21.93 7.11 6.30
C ILE A 277 22.45 6.42 5.02
N VAL A 278 21.66 5.50 4.45
CA VAL A 278 22.04 4.80 3.22
C VAL A 278 22.11 5.79 2.05
N GLU A 279 21.12 6.67 1.91
CA GLU A 279 21.06 7.70 0.88
C GLU A 279 22.27 8.63 0.95
N ALA A 280 22.54 9.24 2.11
CA ALA A 280 23.68 10.13 2.30
C ALA A 280 25.03 9.44 2.01
N TYR A 281 25.18 8.19 2.44
CA TYR A 281 26.41 7.43 2.16
C TYR A 281 26.62 7.17 0.66
N VAL A 282 25.55 6.75 -0.05
CA VAL A 282 25.62 6.48 -1.49
C VAL A 282 25.90 7.75 -2.28
N ASP A 283 25.27 8.87 -1.89
CA ASP A 283 25.47 10.18 -2.54
C ASP A 283 26.90 10.70 -2.34
N GLU A 284 27.48 10.48 -1.14
CA GLU A 284 28.84 10.95 -0.83
C GLU A 284 29.94 10.08 -1.47
N HIS A 285 29.78 8.76 -1.48
CA HIS A 285 30.84 7.83 -1.85
C HIS A 285 30.65 7.23 -3.26
N GLY A 286 29.44 7.30 -3.83
CA GLY A 286 29.13 6.69 -5.14
C GLY A 286 29.14 5.17 -5.16
N GLU A 287 29.17 4.52 -3.98
CA GLU A 287 29.25 3.06 -3.84
C GLU A 287 28.26 2.52 -2.77
N PRO A 288 27.85 1.24 -2.85
CA PRO A 288 26.96 0.63 -1.88
C PRO A 288 27.56 0.56 -0.46
N MET A 289 26.77 0.96 0.54
CA MET A 289 27.16 1.04 1.94
C MET A 289 27.39 -0.32 2.58
N PRO A 290 28.55 -0.56 3.27
CA PRO A 290 28.79 -1.80 4.00
C PRO A 290 28.00 -1.84 5.31
N PRO A 291 27.63 -3.05 5.84
CA PRO A 291 26.88 -3.19 7.08
C PRO A 291 27.54 -2.54 8.30
N SER A 292 28.87 -2.64 8.45
CA SER A 292 29.57 -2.01 9.58
C SER A 292 29.36 -0.50 9.62
N ALA A 293 29.58 0.17 8.49
CA ALA A 293 29.40 1.62 8.41
C ALA A 293 27.94 2.02 8.68
N LEU A 294 26.95 1.23 8.22
CA LEU A 294 25.54 1.50 8.48
C LEU A 294 25.20 1.36 9.97
N TYR A 295 25.68 0.32 10.64
CA TYR A 295 25.39 0.14 12.08
C TYR A 295 26.06 1.23 12.92
N ASP A 296 27.30 1.58 12.61
CA ASP A 296 28.03 2.62 13.30
C ASP A 296 27.33 3.99 13.15
N ALA A 297 26.96 4.35 11.91
CA ALA A 297 26.24 5.59 11.63
C ALA A 297 24.82 5.61 12.26
N TYR A 298 24.15 4.46 12.32
CA TYR A 298 22.84 4.37 12.96
C TYR A 298 22.93 4.53 14.49
N GLU A 299 23.94 3.93 15.15
CA GLU A 299 24.16 4.11 16.58
C GLU A 299 24.49 5.56 16.95
N GLU A 300 25.15 6.31 16.06
CA GLU A 300 25.42 7.74 16.24
C GLU A 300 24.18 8.62 16.02
N ALA A 301 23.34 8.28 15.06
CA ALA A 301 22.21 9.12 14.64
C ALA A 301 20.92 8.91 15.46
N ALA A 302 20.75 7.73 16.08
CA ALA A 302 19.53 7.38 16.78
C ALA A 302 19.60 7.75 18.27
N ASP A 303 18.58 8.46 18.77
CA ASP A 303 18.45 8.79 20.21
C ASP A 303 18.28 7.53 21.09
N ASP A 304 17.58 6.50 20.57
CA ASP A 304 17.35 5.21 21.23
C ASP A 304 17.56 4.07 20.21
N PRO A 305 18.82 3.66 19.99
CA PRO A 305 19.16 2.70 18.94
C PRO A 305 18.62 1.31 19.24
N VAL A 306 17.89 0.75 18.27
CA VAL A 306 17.39 -0.63 18.35
C VAL A 306 18.48 -1.65 17.97
N GLY A 307 18.37 -2.87 18.53
CA GLY A 307 19.39 -3.91 18.29
C GLY A 307 19.48 -4.37 16.81
N ASN A 308 20.64 -4.87 16.41
CA ASN A 308 20.99 -5.27 15.03
C ASN A 308 19.98 -6.19 14.34
N ARG A 309 19.28 -7.05 15.10
CA ARG A 309 18.22 -7.91 14.55
C ARG A 309 17.03 -7.07 14.07
N GLN A 310 16.68 -6.04 14.79
CA GLN A 310 15.57 -5.14 14.46
C GLN A 310 15.95 -4.20 13.32
N VAL A 311 17.19 -3.68 13.33
CA VAL A 311 17.74 -2.91 12.19
C VAL A 311 17.65 -3.72 10.89
N ARG A 312 18.07 -4.99 10.90
CA ARG A 312 17.96 -5.88 9.71
C ARG A 312 16.51 -6.05 9.25
N ARG A 313 15.55 -6.15 10.20
CA ARG A 313 14.13 -6.22 9.85
C ARG A 313 13.68 -4.93 9.17
N HIS A 314 14.11 -3.77 9.65
CA HIS A 314 13.79 -2.49 9.03
C HIS A 314 14.43 -2.34 7.64
N LEU A 315 15.67 -2.74 7.47
CA LEU A 315 16.34 -2.72 6.16
C LEU A 315 15.68 -3.65 5.14
N ASN A 316 15.29 -4.86 5.54
CA ASN A 316 14.53 -5.75 4.65
C ASN A 316 13.16 -5.14 4.27
N LYS A 317 12.56 -4.33 5.16
CA LYS A 317 11.34 -3.60 4.84
C LYS A 317 11.60 -2.48 3.84
N LEU A 318 12.66 -1.71 4.01
CA LEU A 318 13.06 -0.67 3.06
C LEU A 318 13.36 -1.26 1.66
N GLU A 319 14.00 -2.43 1.60
CA GLU A 319 14.19 -3.19 0.35
C GLU A 319 12.86 -3.61 -0.27
N HIS A 320 11.93 -4.09 0.55
CA HIS A 320 10.62 -4.52 0.10
C HIS A 320 9.78 -3.39 -0.53
N TYR A 321 9.98 -2.16 -0.07
CA TYR A 321 9.37 -0.95 -0.63
C TYR A 321 10.21 -0.30 -1.73
N GLU A 322 11.23 -1.00 -2.21
CA GLU A 322 12.11 -0.51 -3.26
C GLU A 322 12.77 0.85 -2.94
N LEU A 323 12.90 1.16 -1.64
CA LEU A 323 13.61 2.35 -1.18
C LEU A 323 15.11 2.15 -1.14
N ILE A 324 15.56 0.91 -0.85
CA ILE A 324 16.95 0.48 -0.92
C ILE A 324 17.07 -0.85 -1.67
N ALA A 325 18.23 -1.14 -2.20
CA ALA A 325 18.60 -2.43 -2.77
C ALA A 325 19.59 -3.12 -1.84
N ILE A 326 19.34 -4.39 -1.47
CA ILE A 326 20.28 -5.23 -0.71
C ILE A 326 21.05 -6.10 -1.70
N ARG A 327 22.36 -5.85 -1.88
CA ARG A 327 23.23 -6.60 -2.78
C ARG A 327 24.11 -7.56 -1.99
N GLY A 328 24.37 -8.74 -2.54
CA GLY A 328 25.17 -9.77 -1.90
C GLY A 328 24.48 -10.52 -0.76
N SER A 329 25.20 -11.45 -0.14
CA SER A 329 24.69 -12.27 0.97
C SER A 329 25.68 -12.32 2.13
N SER A 330 25.18 -12.46 3.35
CA SER A 330 25.99 -12.61 4.56
C SER A 330 27.09 -11.53 4.72
N ARG A 331 28.37 -11.90 4.57
CA ARG A 331 29.53 -11.01 4.77
C ARG A 331 29.72 -9.98 3.67
N ASP A 332 29.21 -10.28 2.45
CA ASP A 332 29.33 -9.39 1.28
C ASP A 332 28.11 -8.52 1.07
N ARG A 333 27.20 -8.49 2.05
CA ARG A 333 25.99 -7.65 2.00
C ARG A 333 26.37 -6.18 1.86
N ARG A 334 25.64 -5.48 1.00
CA ARG A 334 25.77 -4.03 0.78
C ARG A 334 24.39 -3.43 0.61
N TYR A 335 24.25 -2.19 1.02
CA TYR A 335 23.02 -1.41 0.91
C TYR A 335 23.23 -0.29 -0.10
N ALA A 336 22.37 -0.21 -1.09
CA ALA A 336 22.40 0.78 -2.17
C ALA A 336 21.03 1.43 -2.33
N LEU A 337 20.96 2.53 -3.06
CA LEU A 337 19.70 2.99 -3.62
C LEU A 337 19.32 2.07 -4.80
N PRO A 338 18.03 1.89 -5.08
CA PRO A 338 17.59 1.17 -6.28
C PRO A 338 18.15 1.88 -7.52
N ASP A 339 18.63 1.12 -8.50
CA ASP A 339 19.11 1.70 -9.75
C ASP A 339 17.92 2.39 -10.44
N THR A 340 18.03 3.68 -10.66
CA THR A 340 17.08 4.48 -11.46
C THR A 340 17.14 4.11 -12.96
N ASP A 341 18.15 3.33 -13.35
CA ASP A 341 18.40 2.86 -14.72
C ASP A 341 18.30 1.32 -14.81
N ALA A 342 17.11 0.75 -14.60
CA ALA A 342 16.82 -0.60 -15.06
C ALA A 342 16.24 -0.55 -16.48
N SER A 343 17.02 -0.02 -17.42
CA SER A 343 16.80 -0.13 -18.87
C SER A 343 18.04 -0.80 -19.47
N GLN A 344 18.15 -2.13 -19.34
CA GLN A 344 18.92 -2.99 -20.26
C GLN A 344 18.17 -4.31 -20.44
#